data_65eccb77cc8d614a3288ae04fd92f27f
#
_entry.id   65eccb77cc8d614a3288ae04fd92f27f
#
_cell.length_a   1.000
_cell.length_b   1.000
_cell.length_c   1.000
_cell.angle_alpha   90.00
_cell.angle_beta   90.00
_cell.angle_gamma   90.00
#
_symmetry.space_group_name_H-M   'P 1'
#
loop_
_entity.id
_entity.type
_entity.pdbx_description
1 polymer ?
#
loop_
_entity_poly.entity_id
_entity_poly.type
_entity_poly.pdbx_seq_one_letter_code
_entity_poly.pdbx_strand_id
1 'polypeptide(L)'
;MRIFLFFSTLITAKTHTWYYKTGWVNANPDGGFERPMIGFNDSWPLPTLRVKKGDTVNLYLINGFDDRNTSLHFHGLFQHGTNQMDGPEMVTQCPIPPGETFLYNFTVDDQVGSYWYHSHTSGQYGDGMRGVFIIEDDDFPYDYDEEVILTLGEHYHDFSDDLHKNFMSRYNPTGAEPIPLNILFNETRNNTWKVEPGKTYFVRIINIGRFVSQYVWMEDHEFTIVEVDGIYVEKNTTDLIYITVAQRYGVLITTKNSTDKNYAFMNRVDIDMLDVIPDELELNGTNYIEYNPKADKPEPYLLDSIDDYFDDFYLKPLSKEKLLDDADYTITVDVQMDNLGNGVNYAFFNNITYTTPRVPTLLSVLSAGDDASNELVYGTNTNSFVLQSGDVVDIVLNNLDTGKHPFHLHGHVFQLIERHEEIPETEDPVGYNASDHADWPEYPMLRDTVYVRPQSYIVMRFKADNPGVWLFHCHIEWHLDQGLAIQLIEDPQGIQKNASQHITDNHKQICEKVGVSWEGNAAANSKDYLNLKGENVQHKRLPTGFTARGIVALVFSCIAGVLGLATIAYYGMNDIADVEERVARDLDVDFDEEDNEIVNEGSSSSGSNSKH
;
A
#
# COMPACT_ATOMS: atom_id res chain seq x y z
N MET A 1 -5.82 -60.83 -13.64
CA MET A 1 -5.14 -59.66 -14.21
C MET A 1 -6.21 -58.62 -14.51
N ARG A 2 -6.47 -57.68 -13.54
CA ARG A 2 -7.43 -56.59 -13.74
C ARG A 2 -6.63 -55.42 -14.33
N ILE A 3 -6.95 -55.07 -15.58
CA ILE A 3 -6.42 -53.88 -16.25
C ILE A 3 -7.19 -52.69 -15.64
N PHE A 4 -6.51 -51.88 -14.87
CA PHE A 4 -6.99 -50.53 -14.51
C PHE A 4 -6.73 -49.62 -15.70
N LEU A 5 -7.77 -49.27 -16.42
CA LEU A 5 -7.75 -48.17 -17.39
C LEU A 5 -7.80 -46.88 -16.59
N PHE A 6 -6.66 -46.19 -16.47
CA PHE A 6 -6.63 -44.79 -16.09
C PHE A 6 -7.23 -43.97 -17.23
N PHE A 7 -8.44 -43.51 -17.10
CA PHE A 7 -8.96 -42.42 -17.90
C PHE A 7 -8.31 -41.14 -17.35
N SER A 8 -7.21 -40.69 -17.92
CA SER A 8 -6.81 -39.28 -17.75
C SER A 8 -7.84 -38.45 -18.52
N THR A 9 -8.71 -37.78 -17.82
CA THR A 9 -9.48 -36.65 -18.37
C THR A 9 -8.47 -35.64 -18.86
N LEU A 10 -8.34 -35.49 -20.18
CA LEU A 10 -7.64 -34.36 -20.80
C LEU A 10 -8.41 -33.10 -20.35
N ILE A 11 -7.90 -32.40 -19.36
CA ILE A 11 -8.33 -31.04 -19.03
C ILE A 11 -7.93 -30.20 -20.24
N THR A 12 -8.90 -29.79 -21.03
CA THR A 12 -8.63 -28.88 -22.16
C THR A 12 -8.57 -27.47 -21.61
N ALA A 13 -7.35 -26.88 -21.65
CA ALA A 13 -7.15 -25.48 -21.33
C ALA A 13 -8.15 -24.60 -22.10
N LYS A 14 -8.77 -23.68 -21.40
CA LYS A 14 -9.76 -22.77 -21.95
C LYS A 14 -9.15 -21.38 -22.12
N THR A 15 -9.58 -20.66 -23.16
CA THR A 15 -9.27 -19.24 -23.30
C THR A 15 -10.46 -18.42 -22.84
N HIS A 16 -10.21 -17.57 -21.84
CA HIS A 16 -11.15 -16.58 -21.36
C HIS A 16 -10.86 -15.25 -22.02
N THR A 17 -11.88 -14.59 -22.56
CA THR A 17 -11.71 -13.28 -23.20
C THR A 17 -12.70 -12.29 -22.59
N TRP A 18 -12.20 -11.23 -22.01
CA TRP A 18 -12.98 -10.16 -21.39
C TRP A 18 -12.65 -8.81 -22.00
N TYR A 19 -13.65 -7.96 -22.08
CA TYR A 19 -13.53 -6.58 -22.53
C TYR A 19 -14.09 -5.69 -21.42
N TYR A 20 -13.22 -4.98 -20.74
CA TYR A 20 -13.58 -4.10 -19.64
C TYR A 20 -13.20 -2.66 -19.95
N LYS A 21 -14.21 -1.80 -19.99
CA LYS A 21 -14.03 -0.36 -20.10
C LYS A 21 -14.13 0.27 -18.72
N THR A 22 -13.07 0.98 -18.30
CA THR A 22 -13.10 1.75 -17.05
C THR A 22 -14.04 2.94 -17.18
N GLY A 23 -14.65 3.33 -16.07
CA GLY A 23 -15.52 4.51 -16.02
C GLY A 23 -16.02 4.78 -14.60
N TRP A 24 -16.61 5.94 -14.40
CA TRP A 24 -17.22 6.31 -13.14
C TRP A 24 -18.64 5.77 -13.02
N VAL A 25 -18.93 5.12 -11.90
CA VAL A 25 -20.24 4.54 -11.55
C VAL A 25 -20.64 5.07 -10.19
N ASN A 26 -21.79 5.73 -10.09
CA ASN A 26 -22.28 6.17 -8.79
C ASN A 26 -22.66 4.96 -7.92
N ALA A 27 -22.10 4.91 -6.72
CA ALA A 27 -22.37 3.87 -5.74
C ALA A 27 -22.38 4.43 -4.32
N ASN A 28 -23.04 3.71 -3.42
CA ASN A 28 -23.14 4.04 -2.00
C ASN A 28 -22.79 2.79 -1.17
N PRO A 29 -21.49 2.44 -1.07
CA PRO A 29 -21.07 1.19 -0.40
C PRO A 29 -21.43 1.15 1.08
N ASP A 30 -21.29 2.26 1.79
CA ASP A 30 -21.51 2.35 3.22
C ASP A 30 -22.96 2.68 3.61
N GLY A 31 -23.83 2.96 2.62
CA GLY A 31 -25.21 3.35 2.84
C GLY A 31 -25.40 4.79 3.32
N GLY A 32 -24.31 5.53 3.54
CA GLY A 32 -24.30 6.90 4.06
C GLY A 32 -24.03 7.97 3.00
N PHE A 33 -23.15 7.68 2.04
CA PHE A 33 -22.71 8.65 1.05
C PHE A 33 -22.57 8.04 -0.34
N GLU A 34 -23.29 8.61 -1.33
CA GLU A 34 -23.16 8.22 -2.73
C GLU A 34 -22.02 9.02 -3.38
N ARG A 35 -21.08 8.33 -4.03
CA ARG A 35 -20.04 8.96 -4.84
C ARG A 35 -19.73 8.14 -6.09
N PRO A 36 -19.07 8.74 -7.10
CA PRO A 36 -18.50 7.98 -8.20
C PRO A 36 -17.41 7.00 -7.71
N MET A 37 -17.52 5.75 -8.11
CA MET A 37 -16.55 4.69 -7.96
C MET A 37 -16.04 4.26 -9.33
N ILE A 38 -14.82 3.77 -9.43
CA ILE A 38 -14.29 3.24 -10.69
C ILE A 38 -14.84 1.85 -10.93
N GLY A 39 -15.66 1.72 -11.97
CA GLY A 39 -16.28 0.48 -12.38
C GLY A 39 -15.82 -0.01 -13.75
N PHE A 40 -16.25 -1.21 -14.12
CA PHE A 40 -16.09 -1.80 -15.45
C PHE A 40 -17.44 -1.89 -16.17
N ASN A 41 -17.50 -1.39 -17.43
CA ASN A 41 -18.71 -1.47 -18.26
C ASN A 41 -19.97 -0.94 -17.53
N ASP A 42 -19.84 0.23 -16.91
CA ASP A 42 -20.90 0.91 -16.15
C ASP A 42 -21.41 0.12 -14.91
N SER A 43 -20.59 -0.77 -14.36
CA SER A 43 -20.93 -1.57 -13.18
C SER A 43 -19.83 -1.54 -12.13
N TRP A 44 -20.25 -1.43 -10.86
CA TRP A 44 -19.44 -1.57 -9.65
C TRP A 44 -20.27 -2.35 -8.59
N PRO A 45 -19.71 -3.24 -7.76
CA PRO A 45 -18.30 -3.68 -7.70
C PRO A 45 -17.82 -4.40 -8.96
N LEU A 46 -16.47 -4.52 -9.10
CA LEU A 46 -15.89 -5.23 -10.23
C LEU A 46 -16.20 -6.73 -10.18
N PRO A 47 -16.27 -7.40 -11.35
CA PRO A 47 -16.65 -8.82 -11.40
C PRO A 47 -15.57 -9.72 -10.79
N THR A 48 -16.00 -10.81 -10.14
CA THR A 48 -15.10 -11.91 -9.80
C THR A 48 -14.71 -12.66 -11.07
N LEU A 49 -13.42 -12.74 -11.36
CA LEU A 49 -12.87 -13.53 -12.46
C LEU A 49 -12.56 -14.94 -11.98
N ARG A 50 -12.96 -15.95 -12.75
CA ARG A 50 -12.71 -17.35 -12.43
C ARG A 50 -12.08 -18.06 -13.63
N VAL A 51 -10.98 -18.75 -13.37
CA VAL A 51 -10.20 -19.53 -14.34
C VAL A 51 -9.72 -20.81 -13.67
N LYS A 52 -9.15 -21.72 -14.46
CA LYS A 52 -8.46 -22.91 -13.95
C LYS A 52 -6.98 -22.85 -14.33
N LYS A 53 -6.18 -23.61 -13.62
CA LYS A 53 -4.79 -23.88 -13.97
C LYS A 53 -4.69 -24.31 -15.44
N GLY A 54 -3.78 -23.69 -16.16
CA GLY A 54 -3.55 -23.90 -17.61
C GLY A 54 -4.47 -23.09 -18.52
N ASP A 55 -5.48 -22.39 -18.01
CA ASP A 55 -6.32 -21.51 -18.81
C ASP A 55 -5.55 -20.28 -19.29
N THR A 56 -5.92 -19.78 -20.47
CA THR A 56 -5.38 -18.52 -21.01
C THR A 56 -6.35 -17.38 -20.76
N VAL A 57 -5.82 -16.27 -20.25
CA VAL A 57 -6.54 -15.01 -20.04
C VAL A 57 -6.24 -14.06 -21.19
N ASN A 58 -7.29 -13.49 -21.80
CA ASN A 58 -7.27 -12.34 -22.68
C ASN A 58 -8.16 -11.27 -22.06
N LEU A 59 -7.57 -10.30 -21.37
CA LEU A 59 -8.31 -9.18 -20.79
C LEU A 59 -7.96 -7.90 -21.55
N TYR A 60 -8.91 -7.37 -22.30
CA TYR A 60 -8.81 -6.07 -22.96
C TYR A 60 -9.26 -4.99 -21.99
N LEU A 61 -8.31 -4.24 -21.42
CA LEU A 61 -8.60 -3.07 -20.60
C LEU A 61 -8.69 -1.83 -21.47
N ILE A 62 -9.86 -1.27 -21.59
CA ILE A 62 -10.16 -0.05 -22.34
C ILE A 62 -10.17 1.10 -21.35
N ASN A 63 -9.23 2.04 -21.46
CA ASN A 63 -9.26 3.23 -20.64
C ASN A 63 -10.39 4.16 -21.09
N GLY A 64 -11.48 4.17 -20.34
CA GLY A 64 -12.66 5.00 -20.63
C GLY A 64 -12.68 6.33 -19.90
N PHE A 65 -11.60 6.68 -19.19
CA PHE A 65 -11.45 8.02 -18.61
C PHE A 65 -11.05 9.05 -19.66
N ASP A 66 -11.34 10.31 -19.40
CA ASP A 66 -10.96 11.43 -20.29
C ASP A 66 -9.68 12.13 -19.82
N ASP A 67 -9.26 11.94 -18.56
CA ASP A 67 -8.30 12.80 -17.85
C ASP A 67 -7.14 12.07 -17.17
N ARG A 68 -7.13 10.74 -17.16
CA ARG A 68 -6.15 9.95 -16.40
C ARG A 68 -5.74 8.66 -17.09
N ASN A 69 -4.52 8.23 -16.83
CA ASN A 69 -4.01 6.93 -17.23
C ASN A 69 -4.61 5.83 -16.33
N THR A 70 -4.39 4.57 -16.71
CA THR A 70 -4.76 3.40 -15.91
C THR A 70 -3.84 2.23 -16.21
N SER A 71 -3.83 1.24 -15.32
CA SER A 71 -3.19 -0.05 -15.52
C SER A 71 -3.93 -1.10 -14.68
N LEU A 72 -3.57 -2.38 -14.83
CA LEU A 72 -4.16 -3.46 -14.06
C LEU A 72 -3.09 -4.45 -13.66
N HIS A 73 -2.98 -4.73 -12.37
CA HIS A 73 -2.12 -5.76 -11.80
C HIS A 73 -2.97 -6.95 -11.33
N PHE A 74 -2.44 -8.16 -11.51
CA PHE A 74 -3.05 -9.40 -11.04
C PHE A 74 -2.25 -9.90 -9.84
N HIS A 75 -2.66 -9.44 -8.66
CA HIS A 75 -1.94 -9.63 -7.40
C HIS A 75 -1.74 -11.10 -7.06
N GLY A 76 -0.49 -11.48 -6.86
CA GLY A 76 -0.04 -12.82 -6.48
C GLY A 76 0.16 -13.78 -7.66
N LEU A 77 -0.12 -13.39 -8.91
CA LEU A 77 0.16 -14.21 -10.06
C LEU A 77 1.65 -14.18 -10.41
N PHE A 78 2.22 -15.35 -10.72
CA PHE A 78 3.65 -15.50 -11.05
C PHE A 78 4.02 -14.91 -12.40
N GLN A 79 3.09 -14.83 -13.34
CA GLN A 79 3.36 -14.29 -14.68
C GLN A 79 4.61 -14.92 -15.35
N HIS A 80 4.80 -16.23 -15.16
CA HIS A 80 5.94 -16.95 -15.73
C HIS A 80 6.05 -16.75 -17.24
N GLY A 81 7.17 -16.18 -17.68
CA GLY A 81 7.41 -15.88 -19.09
C GLY A 81 6.50 -14.81 -19.70
N THR A 82 5.74 -14.09 -18.87
CA THR A 82 4.83 -13.01 -19.26
C THR A 82 4.91 -11.80 -18.30
N ASN A 83 6.11 -11.48 -17.81
CA ASN A 83 6.33 -10.37 -16.88
C ASN A 83 5.78 -9.03 -17.40
N GLN A 84 5.76 -8.80 -18.73
CA GLN A 84 5.15 -7.62 -19.35
C GLN A 84 3.61 -7.52 -19.12
N MET A 85 2.99 -8.54 -18.53
CA MET A 85 1.56 -8.58 -18.18
C MET A 85 1.31 -8.39 -16.67
N ASP A 86 2.36 -8.16 -15.87
CA ASP A 86 2.26 -7.96 -14.43
C ASP A 86 1.50 -6.66 -14.06
N GLY A 87 1.72 -5.57 -14.81
CA GLY A 87 0.83 -4.41 -14.77
C GLY A 87 1.31 -3.14 -14.11
N PRO A 88 2.33 -3.09 -13.21
CA PRO A 88 2.77 -1.86 -12.58
C PRO A 88 3.31 -0.85 -13.61
N GLU A 89 2.78 0.37 -13.57
CA GLU A 89 3.23 1.45 -14.46
C GLU A 89 4.71 1.78 -14.25
N MET A 90 5.41 1.96 -15.36
CA MET A 90 6.84 2.31 -15.41
C MET A 90 7.78 1.25 -14.79
N VAL A 91 7.24 0.11 -14.38
CA VAL A 91 7.99 -1.10 -14.01
C VAL A 91 7.95 -2.10 -15.16
N THR A 92 6.79 -2.63 -15.48
CA THR A 92 6.61 -3.63 -16.54
C THR A 92 5.93 -3.11 -17.79
N GLN A 93 5.21 -1.99 -17.70
CA GLN A 93 4.47 -1.39 -18.81
C GLN A 93 4.45 0.14 -18.75
N CYS A 94 4.09 0.74 -19.89
CA CYS A 94 3.70 2.15 -19.95
C CYS A 94 2.28 2.34 -19.44
N PRO A 95 1.95 3.50 -18.84
CA PRO A 95 0.58 3.87 -18.48
C PRO A 95 -0.36 3.82 -19.68
N ILE A 96 -1.57 3.30 -19.51
CA ILE A 96 -2.58 3.23 -20.58
C ILE A 96 -3.32 4.58 -20.63
N PRO A 97 -3.13 5.42 -21.66
CA PRO A 97 -3.74 6.74 -21.71
C PRO A 97 -5.24 6.69 -22.09
N PRO A 98 -5.97 7.80 -21.89
CA PRO A 98 -7.38 7.91 -22.23
C PRO A 98 -7.71 7.44 -23.64
N GLY A 99 -8.76 6.62 -23.76
CA GLY A 99 -9.28 6.09 -25.02
C GLY A 99 -8.52 4.90 -25.61
N GLU A 100 -7.36 4.55 -25.07
CA GLU A 100 -6.55 3.43 -25.56
C GLU A 100 -6.94 2.10 -24.88
N THR A 101 -6.52 1.00 -25.50
CA THR A 101 -6.80 -0.36 -25.03
C THR A 101 -5.50 -1.13 -24.88
N PHE A 102 -5.31 -1.76 -23.71
CA PHE A 102 -4.21 -2.69 -23.47
C PHE A 102 -4.72 -4.12 -23.37
N LEU A 103 -4.00 -5.07 -23.98
CA LEU A 103 -4.33 -6.49 -23.89
C LEU A 103 -3.39 -7.17 -22.88
N TYR A 104 -3.95 -7.58 -21.76
CA TYR A 104 -3.31 -8.51 -20.85
C TYR A 104 -3.55 -9.94 -21.40
N ASN A 105 -2.48 -10.60 -21.86
CA ASN A 105 -2.53 -11.96 -22.39
C ASN A 105 -1.50 -12.82 -21.67
N PHE A 106 -1.97 -13.77 -20.88
CA PHE A 106 -1.13 -14.71 -20.15
C PHE A 106 -1.83 -16.04 -19.92
N THR A 107 -1.05 -17.07 -19.61
CA THR A 107 -1.56 -18.37 -19.20
C THR A 107 -1.37 -18.55 -17.71
N VAL A 108 -2.39 -19.03 -17.02
CA VAL A 108 -2.32 -19.36 -15.61
C VAL A 108 -1.59 -20.69 -15.46
N ASP A 109 -0.40 -20.62 -14.88
CA ASP A 109 0.46 -21.81 -14.74
C ASP A 109 0.08 -22.67 -13.51
N ASP A 110 1.08 -23.08 -12.72
CA ASP A 110 0.95 -23.99 -11.59
C ASP A 110 0.41 -23.29 -10.31
N GLN A 111 -0.56 -22.39 -10.45
CA GLN A 111 -1.20 -21.69 -9.35
C GLN A 111 -2.67 -22.08 -9.21
N VAL A 112 -3.14 -22.13 -7.97
CA VAL A 112 -4.54 -22.34 -7.58
C VAL A 112 -4.86 -21.48 -6.38
N GLY A 113 -6.14 -21.18 -6.12
CA GLY A 113 -6.54 -20.50 -4.90
C GLY A 113 -7.08 -19.09 -5.08
N SER A 114 -6.91 -18.28 -4.04
CA SER A 114 -7.50 -16.96 -3.90
C SER A 114 -6.51 -15.86 -4.27
N TYR A 115 -6.85 -15.10 -5.30
CA TYR A 115 -6.11 -13.95 -5.80
C TYR A 115 -7.07 -12.78 -6.00
N TRP A 116 -6.54 -11.64 -6.40
CA TRP A 116 -7.34 -10.47 -6.74
C TRP A 116 -6.65 -9.64 -7.82
N TYR A 117 -7.32 -8.66 -8.36
CA TYR A 117 -6.76 -7.76 -9.36
C TYR A 117 -7.16 -6.32 -9.04
N HIS A 118 -6.26 -5.40 -9.31
CA HIS A 118 -6.49 -3.98 -9.02
C HIS A 118 -5.69 -3.07 -9.93
N SER A 119 -6.10 -1.81 -10.00
CA SER A 119 -5.27 -0.80 -10.66
C SER A 119 -3.94 -0.63 -9.92
N HIS A 120 -2.87 -0.48 -10.67
CA HIS A 120 -1.55 -0.13 -10.12
C HIS A 120 -1.15 1.28 -10.59
N THR A 121 -2.12 2.21 -10.53
CA THR A 121 -2.02 3.60 -10.94
C THR A 121 -2.60 4.48 -9.84
N SER A 122 -1.76 5.27 -9.17
CA SER A 122 -2.13 6.39 -8.26
C SER A 122 -3.45 6.22 -7.49
N GLY A 123 -3.56 5.24 -6.62
CA GLY A 123 -4.69 5.08 -5.71
C GLY A 123 -6.04 4.73 -6.36
N GLN A 124 -6.11 4.42 -7.65
CA GLN A 124 -7.36 4.11 -8.35
C GLN A 124 -8.11 2.92 -7.74
N TYR A 125 -7.40 1.93 -7.17
CA TYR A 125 -8.10 0.82 -6.54
C TYR A 125 -8.79 1.22 -5.23
N GLY A 126 -8.30 2.23 -4.53
CA GLY A 126 -8.99 2.86 -3.41
C GLY A 126 -10.30 3.54 -3.82
N ASP A 127 -10.40 4.00 -5.08
CA ASP A 127 -11.61 4.54 -5.68
C ASP A 127 -12.50 3.47 -6.34
N GLY A 128 -12.19 2.18 -6.14
CA GLY A 128 -13.06 1.07 -6.54
C GLY A 128 -12.52 0.14 -7.63
N MET A 129 -11.37 0.44 -8.28
CA MET A 129 -10.83 -0.41 -9.34
C MET A 129 -10.09 -1.62 -8.76
N ARG A 130 -10.84 -2.52 -8.12
CA ARG A 130 -10.38 -3.74 -7.45
C ARG A 130 -11.42 -4.84 -7.60
N GLY A 131 -10.97 -6.09 -7.72
CA GLY A 131 -11.86 -7.24 -7.89
C GLY A 131 -11.17 -8.55 -7.57
N VAL A 132 -11.94 -9.60 -7.37
CA VAL A 132 -11.46 -10.92 -6.98
C VAL A 132 -11.09 -11.76 -8.20
N PHE A 133 -9.98 -12.49 -8.12
CA PHE A 133 -9.52 -13.44 -9.12
C PHE A 133 -9.33 -14.82 -8.47
N ILE A 134 -10.09 -15.82 -8.92
CA ILE A 134 -10.03 -17.18 -8.38
C ILE A 134 -9.46 -18.12 -9.44
N ILE A 135 -8.45 -18.87 -9.05
CA ILE A 135 -7.95 -20.00 -9.83
C ILE A 135 -8.52 -21.26 -9.17
N GLU A 136 -9.49 -21.86 -9.85
CA GLU A 136 -10.19 -23.04 -9.37
C GLU A 136 -9.29 -24.26 -9.39
N ASP A 137 -9.36 -25.07 -8.31
CA ASP A 137 -8.66 -26.34 -8.20
C ASP A 137 -9.67 -27.50 -8.15
N ASP A 138 -9.62 -28.38 -9.13
CA ASP A 138 -10.45 -29.59 -9.14
C ASP A 138 -9.96 -30.64 -8.11
N ASP A 139 -8.73 -30.49 -7.59
CA ASP A 139 -8.08 -31.41 -6.64
C ASP A 139 -7.92 -30.76 -5.24
N PHE A 140 -8.84 -29.82 -4.87
CA PHE A 140 -8.79 -29.16 -3.56
C PHE A 140 -8.69 -30.19 -2.42
N PRO A 141 -7.73 -30.04 -1.49
CA PRO A 141 -7.35 -31.13 -0.59
C PRO A 141 -8.29 -31.35 0.61
N TYR A 142 -9.34 -30.55 0.76
CA TYR A 142 -10.24 -30.59 1.91
C TYR A 142 -11.71 -30.67 1.48
N ASP A 143 -12.52 -31.41 2.23
CA ASP A 143 -13.95 -31.53 1.96
C ASP A 143 -14.71 -30.29 2.44
N TYR A 144 -15.62 -29.79 1.61
CA TYR A 144 -16.60 -28.74 1.94
C TYR A 144 -17.88 -28.92 1.11
N ASP A 145 -18.98 -28.30 1.55
CA ASP A 145 -20.28 -28.37 0.88
C ASP A 145 -20.47 -27.21 -0.12
N GLU A 146 -20.06 -26.01 0.26
CA GLU A 146 -20.24 -24.80 -0.56
C GLU A 146 -19.04 -23.85 -0.40
N GLU A 147 -18.78 -23.05 -1.45
CA GLU A 147 -17.76 -22.01 -1.44
C GLU A 147 -18.39 -20.63 -1.29
N VAL A 148 -17.76 -19.75 -0.52
CA VAL A 148 -18.15 -18.36 -0.31
C VAL A 148 -16.95 -17.45 -0.45
N ILE A 149 -17.12 -16.29 -1.11
CA ILE A 149 -16.09 -15.24 -1.19
C ILE A 149 -16.53 -14.10 -0.28
N LEU A 150 -15.62 -13.68 0.59
CA LEU A 150 -15.77 -12.52 1.46
C LEU A 150 -14.62 -11.55 1.20
N THR A 151 -14.95 -10.33 0.80
CA THR A 151 -13.94 -9.28 0.68
C THR A 151 -14.02 -8.33 1.87
N LEU A 152 -12.85 -7.92 2.35
CA LEU A 152 -12.69 -6.85 3.32
C LEU A 152 -12.12 -5.63 2.60
N GLY A 153 -12.49 -4.45 3.03
CA GLY A 153 -11.99 -3.21 2.46
C GLY A 153 -12.38 -2.02 3.32
N GLU A 154 -12.09 -0.84 2.82
CA GLU A 154 -12.51 0.42 3.43
C GLU A 154 -13.06 1.39 2.39
N HIS A 155 -13.74 2.41 2.85
CA HIS A 155 -14.36 3.44 2.03
C HIS A 155 -13.98 4.84 2.49
N TYR A 156 -13.52 5.64 1.52
CA TYR A 156 -13.27 7.07 1.67
C TYR A 156 -14.35 7.84 0.94
N HIS A 157 -14.85 8.92 1.51
CA HIS A 157 -15.80 9.80 0.84
C HIS A 157 -15.12 10.73 -0.17
N ASP A 158 -13.87 11.11 0.08
CA ASP A 158 -13.07 11.91 -0.84
C ASP A 158 -12.37 11.02 -1.89
N PHE A 159 -12.06 11.60 -3.05
CA PHE A 159 -11.31 10.93 -4.10
C PHE A 159 -9.84 10.74 -3.72
N SER A 160 -9.26 9.65 -4.18
CA SER A 160 -7.84 9.33 -3.94
C SER A 160 -6.91 10.46 -4.38
N ASP A 161 -7.17 11.11 -5.51
CA ASP A 161 -6.37 12.24 -6.01
C ASP A 161 -6.37 13.44 -5.05
N ASP A 162 -7.48 13.74 -4.38
CA ASP A 162 -7.57 14.85 -3.45
C ASP A 162 -6.96 14.49 -2.09
N LEU A 163 -7.17 13.25 -1.64
CA LEU A 163 -6.50 12.71 -0.46
C LEU A 163 -4.98 12.70 -0.65
N HIS A 164 -4.48 12.21 -1.80
CA HIS A 164 -3.05 12.19 -2.12
C HIS A 164 -2.42 13.58 -2.12
N LYS A 165 -3.07 14.60 -2.71
CA LYS A 165 -2.57 15.99 -2.70
C LYS A 165 -2.41 16.53 -1.29
N ASN A 166 -3.33 16.20 -0.38
CA ASN A 166 -3.25 16.62 1.01
C ASN A 166 -2.18 15.83 1.76
N PHE A 167 -2.13 14.52 1.55
CA PHE A 167 -1.18 13.61 2.16
C PHE A 167 0.26 13.96 1.80
N MET A 168 0.59 14.07 0.52
CA MET A 168 1.92 14.43 0.00
C MET A 168 2.14 15.94 -0.03
N SER A 169 1.73 16.66 1.01
CA SER A 169 1.85 18.11 1.08
C SER A 169 2.69 18.55 2.29
N ARG A 170 3.24 19.77 2.19
CA ARG A 170 3.95 20.41 3.31
C ARG A 170 3.06 20.73 4.52
N TYR A 171 1.75 20.57 4.40
CA TYR A 171 0.79 20.78 5.48
C TYR A 171 0.54 19.48 6.28
N ASN A 172 1.09 18.37 5.82
CA ASN A 172 1.13 17.07 6.48
C ASN A 172 2.60 16.62 6.71
N PRO A 173 3.38 17.35 7.51
CA PRO A 173 4.81 17.07 7.66
C PRO A 173 5.13 15.80 8.46
N THR A 174 4.20 15.28 9.21
CA THR A 174 4.31 14.02 9.95
C THR A 174 4.04 12.81 9.06
N GLY A 175 3.35 12.99 7.94
CA GLY A 175 2.99 11.89 7.05
C GLY A 175 1.77 11.11 7.50
N ALA A 176 0.93 11.71 8.38
CA ALA A 176 -0.30 11.05 8.82
C ALA A 176 -1.19 10.65 7.62
N GLU A 177 -1.54 9.37 7.55
CA GLU A 177 -2.33 8.83 6.44
C GLU A 177 -3.77 9.33 6.49
N PRO A 178 -4.39 9.52 5.31
CA PRO A 178 -5.83 9.75 5.26
C PRO A 178 -6.60 8.57 5.85
N ILE A 179 -7.49 8.85 6.79
CA ILE A 179 -8.25 7.84 7.50
C ILE A 179 -9.55 7.53 6.76
N PRO A 180 -9.90 6.24 6.51
CA PRO A 180 -11.19 5.88 5.94
C PRO A 180 -12.32 6.18 6.94
N LEU A 181 -13.52 6.44 6.44
CA LEU A 181 -14.67 6.68 7.32
C LEU A 181 -15.40 5.40 7.71
N ASN A 182 -15.35 4.38 6.86
CA ASN A 182 -16.02 3.10 7.09
C ASN A 182 -15.20 1.93 6.56
N ILE A 183 -15.28 0.80 7.27
CA ILE A 183 -14.82 -0.49 6.75
C ILE A 183 -15.97 -1.20 6.03
N LEU A 184 -15.62 -1.92 4.97
CA LEU A 184 -16.55 -2.65 4.13
C LEU A 184 -16.35 -4.16 4.27
N PHE A 185 -17.46 -4.88 4.12
CA PHE A 185 -17.52 -6.32 4.04
C PHE A 185 -18.33 -6.68 2.78
N ASN A 186 -17.73 -7.37 1.80
CA ASN A 186 -18.30 -7.57 0.46
C ASN A 186 -18.72 -6.25 -0.22
N GLU A 187 -17.84 -5.25 -0.16
CA GLU A 187 -18.05 -3.92 -0.74
C GLU A 187 -19.34 -3.23 -0.26
N THR A 188 -19.83 -3.60 0.93
CA THR A 188 -20.97 -2.95 1.59
C THR A 188 -20.87 -3.08 3.11
N ARG A 189 -21.91 -2.71 3.84
CA ARG A 189 -22.01 -2.83 5.30
C ARG A 189 -23.22 -3.66 5.71
N ASN A 190 -23.18 -4.21 6.92
CA ASN A 190 -24.28 -4.97 7.52
C ASN A 190 -24.72 -6.18 6.66
N ASN A 191 -23.76 -6.91 6.11
CA ASN A 191 -24.01 -8.07 5.26
C ASN A 191 -24.77 -9.16 6.03
N THR A 192 -25.57 -9.93 5.28
CA THR A 192 -26.22 -11.14 5.79
C THR A 192 -25.77 -12.33 4.97
N TRP A 193 -25.02 -13.22 5.58
CA TRP A 193 -24.66 -14.50 5.00
C TRP A 193 -25.64 -15.58 5.46
N LYS A 194 -26.43 -16.10 4.52
CA LYS A 194 -27.39 -17.18 4.79
C LYS A 194 -26.70 -18.51 4.74
N VAL A 195 -26.86 -19.32 5.78
CA VAL A 195 -26.23 -20.63 5.92
C VAL A 195 -27.25 -21.74 6.14
N GLU A 196 -26.87 -22.94 5.74
CA GLU A 196 -27.60 -24.16 6.10
C GLU A 196 -26.95 -24.82 7.32
N PRO A 197 -27.74 -25.28 8.31
CA PRO A 197 -27.21 -25.96 9.50
C PRO A 197 -26.45 -27.23 9.16
N GLY A 198 -25.31 -27.45 9.83
CA GLY A 198 -24.48 -28.65 9.72
C GLY A 198 -23.64 -28.77 8.46
N LYS A 199 -23.58 -27.73 7.61
CA LYS A 199 -22.70 -27.68 6.45
C LYS A 199 -21.34 -27.13 6.79
N THR A 200 -20.36 -27.53 6.02
CA THR A 200 -19.00 -26.95 6.01
C THR A 200 -18.85 -26.07 4.78
N TYR A 201 -18.55 -24.80 5.00
CA TYR A 201 -18.29 -23.83 3.95
C TYR A 201 -16.80 -23.59 3.80
N PHE A 202 -16.33 -23.54 2.55
CA PHE A 202 -15.01 -23.00 2.24
C PHE A 202 -15.15 -21.51 1.97
N VAL A 203 -14.63 -20.70 2.89
CA VAL A 203 -14.76 -19.24 2.83
C VAL A 203 -13.43 -18.62 2.48
N ARG A 204 -13.39 -17.90 1.36
CA ARG A 204 -12.22 -17.12 0.90
C ARG A 204 -12.34 -15.71 1.44
N ILE A 205 -11.51 -15.34 2.41
CA ILE A 205 -11.44 -14.00 3.00
C ILE A 205 -10.29 -13.25 2.34
N ILE A 206 -10.59 -12.13 1.65
CA ILE A 206 -9.62 -11.39 0.85
C ILE A 206 -9.66 -9.92 1.27
N ASN A 207 -8.56 -9.39 1.81
CA ASN A 207 -8.50 -7.96 2.11
C ASN A 207 -8.05 -7.19 0.86
N ILE A 208 -9.02 -6.59 0.17
CA ILE A 208 -8.84 -5.77 -1.03
C ILE A 208 -8.79 -4.26 -0.72
N GLY A 209 -8.58 -3.92 0.56
CA GLY A 209 -8.41 -2.54 1.01
C GLY A 209 -7.08 -1.94 0.55
N ARG A 210 -6.90 -0.64 0.81
CA ARG A 210 -5.69 0.09 0.45
C ARG A 210 -4.84 0.51 1.65
N PHE A 211 -5.40 0.44 2.87
CA PHE A 211 -4.73 0.94 4.06
C PHE A 211 -4.90 0.03 5.27
N VAL A 212 -6.13 -0.19 5.75
CA VAL A 212 -6.32 -0.77 7.07
C VAL A 212 -6.29 -2.29 7.10
N SER A 213 -5.48 -2.84 8.01
CA SER A 213 -5.57 -4.22 8.44
C SER A 213 -6.81 -4.42 9.31
N GLN A 214 -7.33 -5.62 9.33
CA GLN A 214 -8.56 -5.91 10.05
C GLN A 214 -8.44 -7.20 10.86
N TYR A 215 -9.11 -7.21 12.02
CA TYR A 215 -9.39 -8.41 12.79
C TYR A 215 -10.75 -8.96 12.39
N VAL A 216 -10.87 -10.29 12.30
CA VAL A 216 -12.10 -10.97 11.85
C VAL A 216 -12.42 -12.11 12.78
N TRP A 217 -13.65 -12.16 13.30
CA TRP A 217 -14.13 -13.24 14.18
C TRP A 217 -15.64 -13.47 14.04
N MET A 218 -16.11 -14.59 14.54
CA MET A 218 -17.52 -14.96 14.51
C MET A 218 -18.00 -15.40 15.88
N GLU A 219 -19.18 -14.93 16.28
CA GLU A 219 -19.83 -15.38 17.50
C GLU A 219 -20.03 -16.90 17.47
N ASP A 220 -19.52 -17.61 18.50
CA ASP A 220 -19.65 -19.05 18.69
C ASP A 220 -19.19 -19.95 17.51
N HIS A 221 -18.36 -19.48 16.58
CA HIS A 221 -17.80 -20.26 15.49
C HIS A 221 -16.29 -20.12 15.45
N GLU A 222 -15.63 -21.11 14.85
CA GLU A 222 -14.17 -21.14 14.65
C GLU A 222 -13.84 -21.16 13.17
N PHE A 223 -12.68 -20.63 12.83
CA PHE A 223 -12.07 -20.75 11.52
C PHE A 223 -11.07 -21.90 11.50
N THR A 224 -11.18 -22.80 10.55
CA THR A 224 -10.11 -23.75 10.24
C THR A 224 -9.36 -23.25 9.02
N ILE A 225 -8.18 -22.66 9.21
CA ILE A 225 -7.33 -22.14 8.14
C ILE A 225 -6.79 -23.30 7.32
N VAL A 226 -6.95 -23.24 5.99
CA VAL A 226 -6.53 -24.27 5.04
C VAL A 226 -5.79 -23.70 3.82
N GLU A 227 -5.84 -22.39 3.60
CA GLU A 227 -5.17 -21.68 2.51
C GLU A 227 -4.71 -20.29 2.99
N VAL A 228 -3.54 -19.85 2.56
CA VAL A 228 -3.08 -18.46 2.67
C VAL A 228 -2.42 -18.08 1.34
N ASP A 229 -2.81 -16.92 0.75
CA ASP A 229 -2.25 -16.36 -0.49
C ASP A 229 -2.11 -17.40 -1.63
N GLY A 230 -3.11 -18.31 -1.79
CA GLY A 230 -3.09 -19.36 -2.80
C GLY A 230 -2.30 -20.62 -2.40
N ILE A 231 -1.70 -20.66 -1.23
CA ILE A 231 -0.93 -21.81 -0.72
C ILE A 231 -1.78 -22.60 0.27
N TYR A 232 -1.97 -23.89 0.01
CA TYR A 232 -2.63 -24.78 0.97
C TYR A 232 -1.74 -25.05 2.16
N VAL A 233 -2.32 -25.02 3.35
CA VAL A 233 -1.63 -25.23 4.64
C VAL A 233 -2.26 -26.38 5.43
N GLU A 234 -1.45 -26.97 6.33
CA GLU A 234 -1.99 -27.91 7.32
C GLU A 234 -3.06 -27.20 8.16
N LYS A 235 -4.17 -27.90 8.50
CA LYS A 235 -5.29 -27.31 9.24
C LYS A 235 -4.86 -26.70 10.56
N ASN A 236 -5.20 -25.44 10.75
CA ASN A 236 -5.07 -24.73 12.03
C ASN A 236 -6.40 -24.07 12.38
N THR A 237 -6.84 -24.23 13.62
CA THR A 237 -8.12 -23.69 14.08
C THR A 237 -7.89 -22.48 14.97
N THR A 238 -8.64 -21.41 14.72
CA THR A 238 -8.62 -20.18 15.51
C THR A 238 -10.02 -19.55 15.55
N ASP A 239 -10.29 -18.73 16.54
CA ASP A 239 -11.50 -17.90 16.64
C ASP A 239 -11.26 -16.45 16.20
N LEU A 240 -10.00 -16.03 16.00
CA LEU A 240 -9.64 -14.67 15.62
C LEU A 240 -8.52 -14.68 14.56
N ILE A 241 -8.78 -14.06 13.41
CA ILE A 241 -7.82 -13.86 12.33
C ILE A 241 -7.44 -12.38 12.27
N TYR A 242 -6.15 -12.10 12.14
CA TYR A 242 -5.62 -10.82 11.71
C TYR A 242 -5.25 -10.89 10.22
N ILE A 243 -5.75 -9.96 9.42
CA ILE A 243 -5.54 -9.94 7.97
C ILE A 243 -5.17 -8.54 7.50
N THR A 244 -3.96 -8.39 6.99
CA THR A 244 -3.50 -7.11 6.42
C THR A 244 -4.05 -6.90 5.01
N VAL A 245 -3.94 -5.68 4.50
CA VAL A 245 -4.25 -5.42 3.08
C VAL A 245 -3.46 -6.37 2.18
N ALA A 246 -4.08 -6.80 1.09
CA ALA A 246 -3.59 -7.74 0.10
C ALA A 246 -3.49 -9.21 0.53
N GLN A 247 -3.54 -9.54 1.80
CA GLN A 247 -3.54 -10.92 2.27
C GLN A 247 -4.86 -11.63 1.98
N ARG A 248 -4.77 -12.95 1.83
CA ARG A 248 -5.91 -13.84 1.64
C ARG A 248 -5.83 -15.01 2.59
N TYR A 249 -6.99 -15.39 3.11
CA TYR A 249 -7.18 -16.60 3.91
C TYR A 249 -8.31 -17.44 3.32
N GLY A 250 -8.07 -18.72 3.10
CA GLY A 250 -9.09 -19.71 2.85
C GLY A 250 -9.35 -20.50 4.13
N VAL A 251 -10.58 -20.46 4.62
CA VAL A 251 -10.96 -21.11 5.88
C VAL A 251 -12.14 -22.04 5.68
N LEU A 252 -12.18 -23.15 6.44
CA LEU A 252 -13.37 -23.96 6.57
C LEU A 252 -14.14 -23.52 7.81
N ILE A 253 -15.44 -23.30 7.62
CA ILE A 253 -16.38 -22.94 8.69
C ILE A 253 -17.49 -23.98 8.71
N THR A 254 -17.58 -24.74 9.80
CA THR A 254 -18.67 -25.70 9.98
C THR A 254 -19.79 -25.06 10.78
N THR A 255 -20.96 -24.96 10.16
CA THR A 255 -22.13 -24.36 10.77
C THR A 255 -22.73 -25.26 11.85
N LYS A 256 -23.41 -24.64 12.83
CA LYS A 256 -24.08 -25.35 13.93
C LYS A 256 -25.29 -26.11 13.42
N ASN A 257 -25.66 -27.15 14.13
CA ASN A 257 -26.86 -27.96 13.82
C ASN A 257 -28.19 -27.33 14.29
N SER A 258 -28.10 -26.13 14.95
CA SER A 258 -29.29 -25.43 15.49
C SER A 258 -29.69 -24.27 14.59
N THR A 259 -30.98 -24.00 14.48
CA THR A 259 -31.59 -22.86 13.77
C THR A 259 -32.27 -21.87 14.72
N ASP A 260 -31.98 -21.92 16.03
CA ASP A 260 -32.76 -21.18 17.03
C ASP A 260 -32.40 -19.68 17.05
N LYS A 261 -31.16 -19.33 16.71
CA LYS A 261 -30.70 -17.94 16.65
C LYS A 261 -29.81 -17.68 15.44
N ASN A 262 -29.58 -16.41 15.13
CA ASN A 262 -28.56 -15.93 14.20
C ASN A 262 -27.32 -15.50 15.00
N TYR A 263 -26.19 -15.35 14.33
CA TYR A 263 -24.89 -15.04 14.96
C TYR A 263 -24.25 -13.84 14.31
N ALA A 264 -23.44 -13.10 15.08
CA ALA A 264 -22.66 -12.00 14.56
C ALA A 264 -21.40 -12.51 13.84
N PHE A 265 -21.07 -11.85 12.73
CA PHE A 265 -19.80 -11.99 12.04
C PHE A 265 -19.14 -10.61 12.02
N MET A 266 -18.06 -10.48 12.75
CA MET A 266 -17.44 -9.19 13.04
C MET A 266 -16.17 -8.99 12.24
N ASN A 267 -15.94 -7.76 11.83
CA ASN A 267 -14.63 -7.27 11.41
C ASN A 267 -14.32 -5.95 12.13
N ARG A 268 -13.05 -5.70 12.43
CA ARG A 268 -12.60 -4.51 13.18
C ARG A 268 -11.31 -3.97 12.60
N VAL A 269 -11.22 -2.64 12.52
CA VAL A 269 -10.00 -1.93 12.15
C VAL A 269 -8.89 -2.20 13.16
N ASP A 270 -7.68 -2.42 12.68
CA ASP A 270 -6.47 -2.33 13.50
C ASP A 270 -6.17 -0.86 13.77
N ILE A 271 -6.49 -0.41 14.98
CA ILE A 271 -6.36 1.00 15.38
C ILE A 271 -4.90 1.43 15.59
N ASP A 272 -3.98 0.49 15.77
CA ASP A 272 -2.55 0.77 15.90
C ASP A 272 -1.91 1.24 14.58
N MET A 273 -2.64 1.11 13.47
CA MET A 273 -2.26 1.67 12.17
C MET A 273 -2.70 3.12 11.97
N LEU A 274 -3.46 3.70 12.90
CA LEU A 274 -4.08 5.00 12.71
C LEU A 274 -3.40 6.06 13.58
N ASP A 275 -2.78 7.06 12.98
CA ASP A 275 -2.21 8.22 13.70
C ASP A 275 -3.27 9.01 14.48
N VAL A 276 -4.49 9.03 13.97
CA VAL A 276 -5.65 9.68 14.60
C VAL A 276 -6.88 8.80 14.43
N ILE A 277 -7.69 8.68 15.45
CA ILE A 277 -8.99 7.99 15.38
C ILE A 277 -10.09 9.06 15.33
N PRO A 278 -10.69 9.35 14.16
CA PRO A 278 -11.80 10.29 14.07
C PRO A 278 -13.03 9.78 14.85
N ASP A 279 -13.76 10.69 15.48
CA ASP A 279 -14.99 10.34 16.23
C ASP A 279 -16.07 9.69 15.33
N GLU A 280 -16.05 9.98 14.03
CA GLU A 280 -16.99 9.46 13.04
C GLU A 280 -16.63 8.07 12.53
N LEU A 281 -15.40 7.59 12.75
CA LEU A 281 -14.95 6.27 12.28
C LEU A 281 -15.63 5.16 13.08
N GLU A 282 -16.40 4.35 12.39
CA GLU A 282 -16.93 3.11 12.96
C GLU A 282 -15.86 2.00 12.90
N LEU A 283 -15.24 1.73 14.05
CA LEU A 283 -14.15 0.76 14.16
C LEU A 283 -14.61 -0.69 13.91
N ASN A 284 -15.88 -1.01 14.16
CA ASN A 284 -16.40 -2.37 14.08
C ASN A 284 -17.46 -2.47 12.98
N GLY A 285 -17.26 -3.41 12.06
CA GLY A 285 -18.30 -3.86 11.14
C GLY A 285 -19.06 -5.04 11.73
N THR A 286 -20.40 -4.98 11.73
CA THR A 286 -21.25 -6.08 12.19
C THR A 286 -21.98 -6.68 11.01
N ASN A 287 -21.68 -7.94 10.70
CA ASN A 287 -22.35 -8.72 9.68
C ASN A 287 -23.07 -9.89 10.36
N TYR A 288 -23.89 -10.61 9.63
CA TYR A 288 -24.80 -11.58 10.22
C TYR A 288 -24.71 -12.94 9.53
N ILE A 289 -24.62 -13.99 10.33
CA ILE A 289 -24.79 -15.38 9.87
C ILE A 289 -26.24 -15.74 10.15
N GLU A 290 -27.04 -15.84 9.09
CA GLU A 290 -28.47 -16.12 9.17
C GLU A 290 -28.75 -17.62 9.06
N TYR A 291 -29.09 -18.24 10.17
CA TYR A 291 -29.61 -19.60 10.26
C TYR A 291 -31.14 -19.64 10.16
N ASN A 292 -31.78 -18.62 10.71
CA ASN A 292 -33.21 -18.53 10.80
C ASN A 292 -33.70 -17.11 10.46
N PRO A 293 -34.35 -16.92 9.29
CA PRO A 293 -34.86 -15.62 8.89
C PRO A 293 -35.98 -15.06 9.79
N LYS A 294 -36.48 -15.85 10.74
CA LYS A 294 -37.50 -15.41 11.72
C LYS A 294 -36.90 -15.03 13.07
N ALA A 295 -35.66 -15.40 13.32
CA ALA A 295 -34.95 -14.98 14.52
C ALA A 295 -34.43 -13.54 14.37
N ASP A 296 -34.26 -12.87 15.51
CA ASP A 296 -33.75 -11.51 15.55
C ASP A 296 -32.31 -11.46 15.00
N LYS A 297 -31.91 -10.31 14.48
CA LYS A 297 -30.51 -10.04 14.18
C LYS A 297 -29.74 -9.99 15.50
N PRO A 298 -28.54 -10.60 15.57
CA PRO A 298 -27.71 -10.52 16.76
C PRO A 298 -27.21 -9.10 17.00
N GLU A 299 -26.98 -8.76 18.27
CA GLU A 299 -26.21 -7.59 18.65
C GLU A 299 -24.72 -7.79 18.27
N PRO A 300 -23.94 -6.72 18.13
CA PRO A 300 -22.50 -6.84 17.91
C PRO A 300 -21.83 -7.69 19.00
N TYR A 301 -21.08 -8.70 18.57
CA TYR A 301 -20.33 -9.57 19.48
C TYR A 301 -18.89 -9.10 19.59
N LEU A 302 -18.58 -8.31 20.62
CA LEU A 302 -17.25 -7.76 20.84
C LEU A 302 -16.41 -8.70 21.73
N LEU A 303 -15.13 -8.86 21.35
CA LEU A 303 -14.15 -9.59 22.16
C LEU A 303 -13.59 -8.69 23.27
N ASP A 304 -13.24 -9.29 24.41
CA ASP A 304 -12.60 -8.59 25.53
C ASP A 304 -11.18 -8.12 25.18
N SER A 305 -10.45 -8.88 24.36
CA SER A 305 -9.14 -8.56 23.79
C SER A 305 -9.05 -9.09 22.37
N ILE A 306 -8.24 -8.44 21.56
CA ILE A 306 -7.85 -8.86 20.20
C ILE A 306 -6.35 -9.20 20.10
N ASP A 307 -5.63 -9.23 21.23
CA ASP A 307 -4.17 -9.41 21.26
C ASP A 307 -3.77 -10.87 20.95
N ASP A 308 -4.67 -11.84 21.25
CA ASP A 308 -4.43 -13.27 21.03
C ASP A 308 -4.84 -13.74 19.62
N TYR A 309 -4.65 -12.90 18.59
CA TYR A 309 -4.93 -13.31 17.22
C TYR A 309 -3.95 -14.37 16.73
N PHE A 310 -4.38 -15.19 15.77
CA PHE A 310 -3.56 -16.26 15.23
C PHE A 310 -2.32 -15.68 14.50
N ASP A 311 -1.11 -16.10 14.93
CA ASP A 311 0.14 -15.76 14.26
C ASP A 311 0.39 -16.71 13.08
N ASP A 312 0.27 -16.19 11.87
CA ASP A 312 0.42 -16.93 10.61
C ASP A 312 1.83 -17.45 10.35
N PHE A 313 2.85 -16.95 11.07
CA PHE A 313 4.23 -17.45 11.01
C PHE A 313 4.32 -18.97 11.26
N TYR A 314 3.42 -19.52 12.09
CA TYR A 314 3.43 -20.93 12.45
C TYR A 314 2.66 -21.85 11.49
N LEU A 315 2.06 -21.31 10.42
CA LEU A 315 1.43 -22.11 9.37
C LEU A 315 2.48 -22.91 8.59
N LYS A 316 2.11 -24.13 8.23
CA LYS A 316 2.99 -25.02 7.45
C LYS A 316 2.34 -25.33 6.11
N PRO A 317 3.05 -25.17 4.99
CA PRO A 317 2.53 -25.54 3.68
C PRO A 317 2.18 -27.04 3.64
N LEU A 318 1.05 -27.36 3.05
CA LEU A 318 0.60 -28.76 2.92
C LEU A 318 1.56 -29.58 2.04
N SER A 319 2.24 -28.92 1.09
CA SER A 319 3.31 -29.51 0.27
C SER A 319 4.51 -29.97 1.08
N LYS A 320 4.68 -29.47 2.31
CA LYS A 320 5.87 -29.67 3.14
C LYS A 320 7.15 -29.25 2.40
N GLU A 321 7.06 -28.14 1.73
CA GLU A 321 8.23 -27.54 1.12
C GLU A 321 9.23 -27.17 2.22
N LYS A 322 10.45 -27.66 2.05
CA LYS A 322 11.50 -27.43 3.02
C LYS A 322 12.08 -26.03 2.87
N LEU A 323 12.68 -25.55 3.94
CA LEU A 323 13.54 -24.40 3.89
C LEU A 323 14.55 -24.53 2.75
N LEU A 324 14.64 -23.51 1.89
CA LEU A 324 15.65 -23.41 0.85
C LEU A 324 17.07 -23.41 1.45
N ASP A 325 18.06 -23.77 0.65
CA ASP A 325 19.47 -23.74 1.02
C ASP A 325 19.90 -22.32 1.48
N ASP A 326 21.12 -22.19 2.00
CA ASP A 326 21.67 -20.90 2.41
C ASP A 326 21.63 -19.89 1.26
N ALA A 327 21.38 -18.61 1.60
CA ALA A 327 21.23 -17.57 0.60
C ALA A 327 22.55 -17.31 -0.16
N ASP A 328 22.45 -17.27 -1.49
CA ASP A 328 23.52 -16.83 -2.39
C ASP A 328 23.64 -15.30 -2.38
N TYR A 329 22.54 -14.60 -2.17
CA TYR A 329 22.47 -13.15 -2.17
C TYR A 329 21.54 -12.64 -1.06
N THR A 330 21.96 -11.60 -0.33
CA THR A 330 21.17 -10.99 0.75
C THR A 330 20.93 -9.51 0.45
N ILE A 331 19.67 -9.14 0.44
CA ILE A 331 19.20 -7.75 0.33
C ILE A 331 18.78 -7.31 1.73
N THR A 332 19.47 -6.33 2.30
CA THR A 332 19.06 -5.72 3.57
C THR A 332 18.46 -4.35 3.31
N VAL A 333 17.23 -4.15 3.74
CA VAL A 333 16.49 -2.89 3.60
C VAL A 333 15.94 -2.41 4.93
N ASP A 334 16.20 -1.15 5.22
CA ASP A 334 15.71 -0.45 6.40
C ASP A 334 14.54 0.45 6.00
N VAL A 335 13.37 0.22 6.58
CA VAL A 335 12.17 1.06 6.42
C VAL A 335 12.28 2.28 7.31
N GLN A 336 12.12 3.45 6.74
CA GLN A 336 12.13 4.73 7.46
C GLN A 336 11.10 5.69 6.87
N MET A 337 10.44 6.44 7.74
CA MET A 337 9.60 7.58 7.37
C MET A 337 10.31 8.87 7.78
N ASP A 338 10.52 9.81 6.86
CA ASP A 338 11.22 11.06 7.20
C ASP A 338 10.91 12.18 6.19
N ASN A 339 11.25 13.38 6.58
CA ASN A 339 11.10 14.59 5.77
C ASN A 339 12.43 15.02 5.16
N LEU A 340 12.46 15.26 3.85
CA LEU A 340 13.66 15.76 3.16
C LEU A 340 13.93 17.26 3.41
N GLY A 341 13.14 17.91 4.27
CA GLY A 341 13.25 19.32 4.61
C GLY A 341 12.40 20.24 3.72
N ASN A 342 11.65 19.68 2.78
CA ASN A 342 10.70 20.41 1.94
C ASN A 342 9.29 20.48 2.56
N GLY A 343 9.08 19.87 3.74
CA GLY A 343 7.82 19.80 4.46
C GLY A 343 6.95 18.60 4.11
N VAL A 344 7.36 17.75 3.15
CA VAL A 344 6.67 16.53 2.77
C VAL A 344 7.34 15.33 3.42
N ASN A 345 6.56 14.42 3.98
CA ASN A 345 7.05 13.14 4.50
C ASN A 345 7.18 12.13 3.35
N TYR A 346 8.26 11.36 3.36
CA TYR A 346 8.56 10.31 2.39
C TYR A 346 8.88 9.00 3.11
N ALA A 347 8.64 7.90 2.43
CA ALA A 347 9.07 6.58 2.87
C ALA A 347 10.36 6.18 2.14
N PHE A 348 11.25 5.49 2.85
CA PHE A 348 12.56 5.13 2.35
C PHE A 348 12.87 3.66 2.60
N PHE A 349 13.53 3.05 1.62
CA PHE A 349 14.40 1.93 1.85
C PHE A 349 15.85 2.41 1.77
N ASN A 350 16.62 2.26 2.85
CA ASN A 350 18.04 2.64 2.90
C ASN A 350 18.30 4.11 2.51
N ASN A 351 17.46 5.04 2.97
CA ASN A 351 17.50 6.48 2.62
C ASN A 351 17.18 6.81 1.15
N ILE A 352 16.68 5.85 0.37
CA ILE A 352 16.21 6.07 -1.00
C ILE A 352 14.68 5.98 -1.00
N THR A 353 14.01 7.05 -1.38
CA THR A 353 12.60 7.02 -1.74
C THR A 353 12.49 6.70 -3.23
N TYR A 354 11.70 5.70 -3.56
CA TYR A 354 11.51 5.26 -4.95
C TYR A 354 11.04 6.41 -5.83
N THR A 355 11.66 6.52 -6.98
CA THR A 355 11.30 7.53 -7.99
C THR A 355 11.15 6.83 -9.34
N THR A 356 9.98 6.99 -9.95
CA THR A 356 9.62 6.38 -11.22
C THR A 356 10.63 6.72 -12.32
N PRO A 357 11.20 5.72 -13.03
CA PRO A 357 12.12 5.94 -14.14
C PRO A 357 11.38 6.54 -15.35
N ARG A 358 12.12 7.04 -16.35
CA ARG A 358 11.54 7.61 -17.58
C ARG A 358 11.25 6.57 -18.67
N VAL A 359 11.74 5.36 -18.50
CA VAL A 359 11.45 4.19 -19.33
C VAL A 359 11.04 3.08 -18.36
N PRO A 360 9.97 2.33 -18.61
CA PRO A 360 9.64 1.16 -17.79
C PRO A 360 10.85 0.24 -17.64
N THR A 361 11.13 -0.20 -16.43
CA THR A 361 12.36 -0.94 -16.11
C THR A 361 12.50 -2.20 -16.96
N LEU A 362 11.42 -2.95 -17.20
CA LEU A 362 11.44 -4.10 -18.11
C LEU A 362 11.87 -3.71 -19.53
N LEU A 363 11.44 -2.56 -20.02
CA LEU A 363 11.80 -2.08 -21.36
C LEU A 363 13.27 -1.62 -21.42
N SER A 364 13.79 -1.13 -20.30
CA SER A 364 15.24 -0.87 -20.14
C SER A 364 16.01 -2.20 -20.20
N VAL A 365 15.56 -3.24 -19.49
CA VAL A 365 16.16 -4.60 -19.60
C VAL A 365 16.19 -5.09 -21.04
N LEU A 366 15.05 -5.03 -21.73
CA LEU A 366 14.92 -5.55 -23.09
C LEU A 366 15.78 -4.80 -24.13
N SER A 367 16.11 -3.53 -23.87
CA SER A 367 16.84 -2.69 -24.83
C SER A 367 18.32 -2.47 -24.49
N ALA A 368 18.77 -2.77 -23.24
CA ALA A 368 20.12 -2.44 -22.79
C ALA A 368 21.20 -3.47 -23.22
N GLY A 369 20.85 -4.60 -23.83
CA GLY A 369 21.80 -5.64 -24.21
C GLY A 369 22.62 -6.14 -23.00
N ASP A 370 23.94 -6.21 -23.14
CA ASP A 370 24.81 -6.70 -22.04
C ASP A 370 24.83 -5.77 -20.82
N ASP A 371 24.54 -4.47 -21.01
CA ASP A 371 24.47 -3.49 -19.92
C ASP A 371 23.31 -3.77 -18.95
N ALA A 372 22.32 -4.57 -19.33
CA ALA A 372 21.17 -4.91 -18.50
C ALA A 372 21.55 -5.59 -17.16
N SER A 373 22.75 -6.17 -17.04
CA SER A 373 23.26 -6.72 -15.79
C SER A 373 23.85 -5.65 -14.85
N ASN A 374 23.86 -4.38 -15.26
CA ASN A 374 24.37 -3.27 -14.44
C ASN A 374 23.21 -2.47 -13.83
N GLU A 375 23.12 -2.45 -12.52
CA GLU A 375 22.04 -1.76 -11.77
C GLU A 375 21.91 -0.26 -12.14
N LEU A 376 23.00 0.39 -12.56
CA LEU A 376 22.96 1.79 -12.98
C LEU A 376 22.01 2.06 -14.16
N VAL A 377 21.77 1.07 -15.01
CA VAL A 377 20.82 1.21 -16.14
C VAL A 377 19.44 1.62 -15.65
N TYR A 378 19.07 1.15 -14.46
CA TYR A 378 17.72 1.29 -13.90
C TYR A 378 17.54 2.57 -13.09
N GLY A 379 18.61 3.37 -12.89
CA GLY A 379 18.57 4.66 -12.18
C GLY A 379 19.04 4.59 -10.73
N THR A 380 19.31 5.74 -10.16
CA THR A 380 19.84 5.86 -8.79
C THR A 380 18.74 5.89 -7.72
N ASN A 381 17.48 6.05 -8.11
CA ASN A 381 16.33 6.15 -7.19
C ASN A 381 15.22 5.14 -7.47
N THR A 382 15.44 4.14 -8.29
CA THR A 382 14.55 2.98 -8.45
C THR A 382 14.84 1.90 -7.43
N ASN A 383 15.94 2.03 -6.70
CA ASN A 383 16.38 1.08 -5.66
C ASN A 383 16.41 -0.37 -6.19
N SER A 384 17.08 -0.57 -7.33
CA SER A 384 17.04 -1.81 -8.10
C SER A 384 18.19 -2.75 -7.71
N PHE A 385 17.89 -4.06 -7.64
CA PHE A 385 18.84 -5.14 -7.39
C PHE A 385 18.80 -6.14 -8.53
N VAL A 386 19.96 -6.49 -9.09
CA VAL A 386 20.07 -7.48 -10.17
C VAL A 386 20.41 -8.85 -9.61
N LEU A 387 19.55 -9.84 -9.86
CA LEU A 387 19.66 -11.21 -9.37
C LEU A 387 20.04 -12.17 -10.51
N GLN A 388 20.81 -13.21 -10.17
CA GLN A 388 21.15 -14.26 -11.12
C GLN A 388 20.08 -15.36 -11.10
N SER A 389 19.88 -16.01 -12.24
CA SER A 389 18.93 -17.13 -12.33
C SER A 389 19.33 -18.26 -11.40
N GLY A 390 18.41 -18.65 -10.51
CA GLY A 390 18.56 -19.75 -9.57
C GLY A 390 19.16 -19.38 -8.22
N ASP A 391 19.57 -18.11 -8.01
CA ASP A 391 20.03 -17.64 -6.71
C ASP A 391 18.96 -17.87 -5.65
N VAL A 392 19.37 -18.30 -4.47
CA VAL A 392 18.57 -18.22 -3.25
C VAL A 392 18.79 -16.84 -2.64
N VAL A 393 17.74 -16.10 -2.45
CA VAL A 393 17.79 -14.69 -2.03
C VAL A 393 17.11 -14.50 -0.69
N ASP A 394 17.83 -13.86 0.25
CA ASP A 394 17.23 -13.35 1.48
C ASP A 394 16.92 -11.87 1.34
N ILE A 395 15.68 -11.49 1.67
CA ILE A 395 15.32 -10.11 1.94
C ILE A 395 15.22 -9.96 3.46
N VAL A 396 16.18 -9.26 4.03
CA VAL A 396 16.18 -8.84 5.43
C VAL A 396 15.54 -7.45 5.49
N LEU A 397 14.37 -7.38 6.09
CA LEU A 397 13.60 -6.13 6.19
C LEU A 397 13.56 -5.70 7.65
N ASN A 398 14.27 -4.61 7.95
CA ASN A 398 14.25 -3.97 9.25
C ASN A 398 13.22 -2.84 9.23
N ASN A 399 12.24 -2.91 10.08
CA ASN A 399 11.27 -1.84 10.25
C ASN A 399 11.74 -0.89 11.36
N LEU A 400 12.24 0.28 10.99
CA LEU A 400 12.66 1.30 11.96
C LEU A 400 11.53 2.28 12.31
N ASP A 401 10.35 2.05 11.73
CA ASP A 401 9.15 2.83 11.97
C ASP A 401 8.28 2.20 13.07
N THR A 402 7.43 3.00 13.67
CA THR A 402 6.51 2.60 14.76
C THR A 402 5.23 1.95 14.25
N GLY A 403 4.99 1.96 12.94
CA GLY A 403 3.83 1.35 12.28
C GLY A 403 4.06 -0.10 11.86
N LYS A 404 2.95 -0.81 11.61
CA LYS A 404 2.94 -2.12 10.95
C LYS A 404 2.90 -1.92 9.43
N HIS A 405 3.70 -2.67 8.68
CA HIS A 405 3.77 -2.55 7.22
C HIS A 405 3.60 -3.90 6.55
N PRO A 406 2.55 -4.13 5.73
CA PRO A 406 2.44 -5.28 4.85
C PRO A 406 3.31 -5.08 3.60
N PHE A 407 4.18 -6.05 3.30
CA PHE A 407 5.03 -6.06 2.11
C PHE A 407 4.64 -7.16 1.16
N HIS A 408 4.59 -6.81 -0.12
CA HIS A 408 4.28 -7.71 -1.22
C HIS A 408 5.44 -7.83 -2.20
N LEU A 409 5.71 -9.06 -2.64
CA LEU A 409 6.66 -9.36 -3.70
C LEU A 409 5.89 -9.85 -4.94
N HIS A 410 5.99 -9.11 -6.03
CA HIS A 410 5.43 -9.51 -7.31
C HIS A 410 6.09 -10.77 -7.86
N GLY A 411 5.34 -11.59 -8.55
CA GLY A 411 5.83 -12.74 -9.32
C GLY A 411 6.34 -13.92 -8.50
N HIS A 412 6.33 -13.86 -7.19
CA HIS A 412 6.87 -14.88 -6.30
C HIS A 412 6.01 -15.15 -5.07
N VAL A 413 6.18 -16.34 -4.50
CA VAL A 413 5.95 -16.59 -3.08
C VAL A 413 7.31 -16.74 -2.41
N PHE A 414 7.41 -16.32 -1.16
CA PHE A 414 8.61 -16.42 -0.35
C PHE A 414 8.34 -17.24 0.91
N GLN A 415 9.40 -17.81 1.46
CA GLN A 415 9.45 -18.44 2.76
C GLN A 415 9.66 -17.36 3.82
N LEU A 416 8.73 -17.20 4.77
CA LEU A 416 9.00 -16.38 5.95
C LEU A 416 9.80 -17.21 6.94
N ILE A 417 11.09 -16.92 7.08
CA ILE A 417 12.00 -17.75 7.87
C ILE A 417 12.27 -17.20 9.28
N GLU A 418 12.06 -15.88 9.46
CA GLU A 418 12.15 -15.24 10.77
C GLU A 418 11.19 -14.04 10.86
N ARG A 419 10.57 -13.88 12.02
CA ARG A 419 9.76 -12.72 12.41
C ARG A 419 10.04 -12.41 13.86
N HIS A 420 10.56 -11.23 14.11
CA HIS A 420 10.83 -10.75 15.45
C HIS A 420 9.56 -10.22 16.12
N GLU A 421 9.52 -10.25 17.43
CA GLU A 421 8.44 -9.63 18.19
C GLU A 421 8.43 -8.10 18.01
N GLU A 422 7.28 -7.50 18.21
CA GLU A 422 7.12 -6.06 18.21
C GLU A 422 7.97 -5.43 19.35
N ILE A 423 8.58 -4.28 19.03
CA ILE A 423 9.32 -3.49 20.01
C ILE A 423 8.47 -2.26 20.38
N PRO A 424 8.27 -1.99 21.67
CA PRO A 424 7.52 -0.83 22.12
C PRO A 424 8.12 0.49 21.59
N GLU A 425 7.30 1.47 21.25
CA GLU A 425 7.72 2.80 20.78
C GLU A 425 8.70 3.52 21.73
N THR A 426 8.69 3.17 23.00
CA THR A 426 9.60 3.73 24.02
C THR A 426 11.01 3.16 24.00
N GLU A 427 11.26 2.16 23.16
CA GLU A 427 12.55 1.47 23.01
C GLU A 427 13.12 1.73 21.61
N ASP A 428 14.43 1.50 21.43
CA ASP A 428 15.06 1.64 20.12
C ASP A 428 14.68 0.47 19.20
N PRO A 429 14.50 0.69 17.90
CA PRO A 429 14.23 -0.38 16.94
C PRO A 429 15.31 -1.47 16.94
N VAL A 430 14.90 -2.73 16.78
CA VAL A 430 15.79 -3.88 16.68
C VAL A 430 15.90 -4.33 15.23
N GLY A 431 17.12 -4.28 14.67
CA GLY A 431 17.42 -4.82 13.36
C GLY A 431 17.92 -6.27 13.42
N TYR A 432 17.80 -6.99 12.32
CA TYR A 432 18.30 -8.35 12.17
C TYR A 432 19.82 -8.43 12.42
N ASN A 433 20.21 -9.43 13.20
CA ASN A 433 21.60 -9.75 13.43
C ASN A 433 21.82 -11.26 13.21
N ALA A 434 22.53 -11.63 12.16
CA ALA A 434 22.76 -13.02 11.78
C ALA A 434 23.46 -13.87 12.87
N SER A 435 24.11 -13.26 13.88
CA SER A 435 24.71 -13.99 14.99
C SER A 435 23.73 -14.37 16.10
N ASP A 436 22.54 -13.77 16.12
CA ASP A 436 21.56 -13.87 17.21
C ASP A 436 20.22 -14.48 16.75
N HIS A 437 20.13 -14.96 15.49
CA HIS A 437 18.90 -15.51 14.96
C HIS A 437 18.48 -16.82 15.65
N ALA A 438 17.18 -17.08 15.70
CA ALA A 438 16.59 -18.32 16.17
C ALA A 438 16.82 -19.48 15.17
N ASP A 439 16.54 -20.72 15.60
CA ASP A 439 16.46 -21.86 14.67
C ASP A 439 15.30 -21.64 13.70
N TRP A 440 15.60 -21.61 12.39
CA TRP A 440 14.61 -21.43 11.36
C TRP A 440 13.70 -22.66 11.18
N PRO A 441 12.43 -22.48 10.79
CA PRO A 441 11.49 -23.59 10.63
C PRO A 441 11.92 -24.53 9.48
N GLU A 442 11.77 -25.84 9.68
CA GLU A 442 12.02 -26.85 8.62
C GLU A 442 11.08 -26.69 7.43
N TYR A 443 9.84 -26.26 7.68
CA TYR A 443 8.77 -26.01 6.71
C TYR A 443 8.22 -24.59 6.93
N PRO A 444 8.89 -23.56 6.40
CA PRO A 444 8.48 -22.19 6.57
C PRO A 444 7.10 -21.92 5.96
N MET A 445 6.37 -20.96 6.52
CA MET A 445 5.17 -20.43 5.90
C MET A 445 5.52 -19.80 4.54
N LEU A 446 4.68 -20.06 3.53
CA LEU A 446 4.77 -19.49 2.19
C LEU A 446 3.68 -18.45 1.99
N ARG A 447 4.05 -17.25 1.57
CA ARG A 447 3.11 -16.16 1.22
C ARG A 447 3.70 -15.26 0.15
N ASP A 448 2.88 -14.46 -0.52
CA ASP A 448 3.32 -13.34 -1.36
C ASP A 448 3.22 -11.99 -0.65
N THR A 449 2.47 -11.92 0.45
CA THR A 449 2.27 -10.70 1.25
C THR A 449 2.41 -11.00 2.74
N VAL A 450 3.31 -10.28 3.42
CA VAL A 450 3.58 -10.44 4.86
C VAL A 450 3.74 -9.09 5.53
N TYR A 451 3.30 -8.96 6.79
CA TYR A 451 3.55 -7.74 7.55
C TYR A 451 4.78 -7.88 8.46
N VAL A 452 5.48 -6.78 8.61
CA VAL A 452 6.50 -6.59 9.65
C VAL A 452 5.88 -5.81 10.82
N ARG A 453 6.23 -6.21 12.04
CA ARG A 453 5.79 -5.58 13.29
C ARG A 453 6.51 -4.25 13.53
N PRO A 454 5.98 -3.35 14.38
CA PRO A 454 6.63 -2.10 14.75
C PRO A 454 8.06 -2.30 15.27
N GLN A 455 8.99 -1.47 14.82
CA GLN A 455 10.38 -1.37 15.29
C GLN A 455 11.14 -2.69 15.32
N SER A 456 10.76 -3.67 14.48
CA SER A 456 11.27 -5.02 14.45
C SER A 456 11.72 -5.45 13.06
N TYR A 457 11.95 -6.73 12.82
CA TYR A 457 12.39 -7.21 11.51
C TYR A 457 11.72 -8.52 11.09
N ILE A 458 11.79 -8.79 9.80
CA ILE A 458 11.48 -10.09 9.20
C ILE A 458 12.60 -10.50 8.24
N VAL A 459 12.75 -11.81 8.03
CA VAL A 459 13.61 -12.38 6.99
C VAL A 459 12.77 -13.26 6.08
N MET A 460 12.77 -12.92 4.81
CA MET A 460 12.06 -13.62 3.74
C MET A 460 13.07 -14.27 2.81
N ARG A 461 12.86 -15.53 2.42
CA ARG A 461 13.72 -16.27 1.51
C ARG A 461 12.94 -16.75 0.30
N PHE A 462 13.47 -16.54 -0.89
CA PHE A 462 12.87 -17.04 -2.12
C PHE A 462 13.97 -17.48 -3.09
N LYS A 463 13.56 -18.17 -4.15
CA LYS A 463 14.46 -18.56 -5.23
C LYS A 463 14.20 -17.70 -6.44
N ALA A 464 15.27 -17.12 -6.99
CA ALA A 464 15.22 -16.35 -8.22
C ALA A 464 15.12 -17.30 -9.44
N ASP A 465 13.93 -17.83 -9.69
CA ASP A 465 13.66 -18.78 -10.79
C ASP A 465 12.51 -18.34 -11.73
N ASN A 466 12.12 -17.06 -11.61
CA ASN A 466 11.12 -16.41 -12.45
C ASN A 466 11.71 -15.15 -13.13
N PRO A 467 12.47 -15.28 -14.24
CA PRO A 467 13.10 -14.14 -14.90
C PRO A 467 12.09 -13.02 -15.20
N GLY A 468 12.33 -11.83 -14.64
CA GLY A 468 11.40 -10.70 -14.72
C GLY A 468 11.90 -9.45 -13.99
N VAL A 469 11.12 -8.40 -14.05
CA VAL A 469 11.26 -7.19 -13.22
C VAL A 469 10.12 -7.18 -12.23
N TRP A 470 10.44 -7.35 -10.96
CA TRP A 470 9.47 -7.56 -9.91
C TRP A 470 9.52 -6.43 -8.88
N LEU A 471 8.37 -5.85 -8.59
CA LEU A 471 8.25 -4.83 -7.56
C LEU A 471 8.16 -5.53 -6.18
N PHE A 472 8.93 -5.03 -5.21
CA PHE A 472 8.75 -5.34 -3.80
C PHE A 472 8.42 -4.04 -3.07
N HIS A 473 7.26 -3.97 -2.45
CA HIS A 473 6.76 -2.71 -1.91
C HIS A 473 5.84 -2.90 -0.71
N CYS A 474 5.70 -1.85 0.09
CA CYS A 474 4.64 -1.80 1.10
C CYS A 474 3.28 -1.74 0.40
N HIS A 475 2.33 -2.60 0.83
CA HIS A 475 1.01 -2.65 0.19
C HIS A 475 0.00 -1.67 0.82
N ILE A 476 0.41 -0.89 1.80
CA ILE A 476 -0.29 0.35 2.14
C ILE A 476 -0.03 1.33 1.01
N GLU A 477 -1.08 1.67 0.24
CA GLU A 477 -0.98 2.53 -0.95
C GLU A 477 -0.35 3.89 -0.64
N TRP A 478 -0.64 4.46 0.53
CA TRP A 478 -0.04 5.72 0.98
C TRP A 478 1.48 5.64 1.10
N HIS A 479 2.02 4.50 1.56
CA HIS A 479 3.46 4.29 1.68
C HIS A 479 4.12 4.05 0.31
N LEU A 480 3.41 3.39 -0.61
CA LEU A 480 3.86 3.27 -2.00
C LEU A 480 3.92 4.65 -2.68
N ASP A 481 2.91 5.49 -2.48
CA ASP A 481 2.88 6.88 -2.94
C ASP A 481 4.04 7.72 -2.35
N GLN A 482 4.45 7.44 -1.11
CA GLN A 482 5.63 8.04 -0.46
C GLN A 482 6.96 7.47 -0.98
N GLY A 483 6.95 6.38 -1.75
CA GLY A 483 8.12 5.79 -2.38
C GLY A 483 8.71 4.56 -1.67
N LEU A 484 7.93 3.81 -0.87
CA LEU A 484 8.39 2.60 -0.18
C LEU A 484 8.36 1.38 -1.12
N ALA A 485 9.30 1.34 -2.07
CA ALA A 485 9.45 0.28 -3.05
C ALA A 485 10.92 0.06 -3.46
N ILE A 486 11.23 -1.17 -3.87
CA ILE A 486 12.44 -1.59 -4.57
C ILE A 486 12.06 -2.41 -5.80
N GLN A 487 13.00 -2.58 -6.72
CA GLN A 487 12.82 -3.45 -7.89
C GLN A 487 13.84 -4.57 -7.88
N LEU A 488 13.38 -5.79 -8.13
CA LEU A 488 14.23 -6.95 -8.36
C LEU A 488 14.27 -7.24 -9.85
N ILE A 489 15.46 -7.20 -10.43
CA ILE A 489 15.68 -7.51 -11.85
C ILE A 489 16.31 -8.90 -11.92
N GLU A 490 15.48 -9.89 -12.18
CA GLU A 490 15.86 -11.28 -12.14
C GLU A 490 16.24 -11.78 -13.54
N ASP A 491 17.45 -12.32 -13.68
CA ASP A 491 18.02 -12.86 -14.93
C ASP A 491 17.75 -11.97 -16.15
N PRO A 492 18.27 -10.74 -16.20
CA PRO A 492 18.01 -9.81 -17.30
C PRO A 492 18.40 -10.38 -18.67
N GLN A 493 19.42 -11.25 -18.72
CA GLN A 493 19.84 -11.92 -19.95
C GLN A 493 18.86 -13.03 -20.37
N GLY A 494 18.23 -13.71 -19.41
CA GLY A 494 17.15 -14.67 -19.64
C GLY A 494 15.92 -14.00 -20.21
N ILE A 495 15.51 -12.85 -19.63
CA ILE A 495 14.40 -12.03 -20.14
C ILE A 495 14.61 -11.67 -21.62
N GLN A 496 15.78 -11.16 -21.98
CA GLN A 496 16.10 -10.77 -23.36
C GLN A 496 16.05 -11.93 -24.35
N LYS A 497 16.42 -13.15 -23.90
CA LYS A 497 16.41 -14.36 -24.74
C LYS A 497 15.03 -14.98 -24.88
N ASN A 498 14.14 -14.73 -23.95
CA ASN A 498 12.81 -15.32 -23.95
C ASN A 498 11.82 -14.50 -24.79
N ALA A 499 11.53 -14.98 -26.00
CA ALA A 499 10.65 -14.26 -26.93
C ALA A 499 9.22 -14.02 -26.38
N SER A 500 8.74 -14.84 -25.41
CA SER A 500 7.42 -14.66 -24.81
C SER A 500 7.34 -13.43 -23.91
N GLN A 501 8.49 -12.94 -23.40
CA GLN A 501 8.58 -11.75 -22.56
C GLN A 501 8.82 -10.45 -23.37
N HIS A 502 8.97 -10.56 -24.69
CA HIS A 502 9.12 -9.37 -25.51
C HIS A 502 7.79 -8.60 -25.57
N ILE A 503 7.89 -7.28 -25.55
CA ILE A 503 6.71 -6.42 -25.63
C ILE A 503 6.01 -6.56 -26.98
N THR A 504 4.69 -6.56 -26.93
CA THR A 504 3.83 -6.63 -28.12
C THR A 504 3.77 -5.30 -28.87
N ASP A 505 3.26 -5.31 -30.10
CA ASP A 505 2.98 -4.07 -30.84
C ASP A 505 1.97 -3.18 -30.12
N ASN A 506 0.98 -3.78 -29.42
CA ASN A 506 0.03 -3.02 -28.59
C ASN A 506 0.76 -2.31 -27.45
N HIS A 507 1.71 -2.97 -26.79
CA HIS A 507 2.50 -2.37 -25.72
C HIS A 507 3.31 -1.15 -26.22
N LYS A 508 4.00 -1.30 -27.37
CA LYS A 508 4.74 -0.19 -28.00
C LYS A 508 3.82 0.97 -28.36
N GLN A 509 2.66 0.67 -28.96
CA GLN A 509 1.65 1.67 -29.29
C GLN A 509 1.20 2.47 -28.07
N ILE A 510 0.97 1.80 -26.93
CA ILE A 510 0.59 2.48 -25.68
C ILE A 510 1.70 3.43 -25.22
N CYS A 511 2.97 3.00 -25.21
CA CYS A 511 4.11 3.85 -24.86
C CYS A 511 4.20 5.09 -25.77
N GLU A 512 4.05 4.90 -27.09
CA GLU A 512 4.07 6.02 -28.05
C GLU A 512 2.92 7.01 -27.80
N LYS A 513 1.73 6.51 -27.49
CA LYS A 513 0.53 7.34 -27.24
C LYS A 513 0.66 8.19 -25.97
N VAL A 514 1.25 7.66 -24.92
CA VAL A 514 1.48 8.38 -23.66
C VAL A 514 2.77 9.22 -23.72
N GLY A 515 3.58 9.09 -24.77
CA GLY A 515 4.83 9.83 -24.95
C GLY A 515 6.00 9.31 -24.10
N VAL A 516 5.95 8.06 -23.69
CA VAL A 516 7.01 7.37 -22.95
C VAL A 516 7.87 6.57 -23.94
N SER A 517 9.22 6.64 -23.80
CA SER A 517 10.10 5.79 -24.59
C SER A 517 9.93 4.33 -24.21
N TRP A 518 9.95 3.45 -25.21
CA TRP A 518 9.94 2.01 -25.00
C TRP A 518 11.35 1.38 -25.07
N GLU A 519 12.41 2.21 -25.12
CA GLU A 519 13.82 1.81 -25.07
C GLU A 519 14.67 2.88 -24.37
N GLY A 520 15.77 2.46 -23.76
CA GLY A 520 16.71 3.33 -23.06
C GLY A 520 16.82 3.00 -21.58
N ASN A 521 17.70 3.70 -20.88
CA ASN A 521 17.88 3.58 -19.44
C ASN A 521 16.85 4.42 -18.65
N ALA A 522 16.97 4.48 -17.33
CA ALA A 522 16.07 5.26 -16.46
C ALA A 522 15.98 6.75 -16.79
N ALA A 523 16.94 7.31 -17.53
CA ALA A 523 16.93 8.68 -18.04
C ALA A 523 16.41 8.81 -19.48
N ALA A 524 15.89 7.72 -20.08
CA ALA A 524 15.49 7.58 -21.48
C ALA A 524 16.67 7.79 -22.47
N ASN A 525 17.89 7.40 -22.08
CA ASN A 525 19.05 7.42 -22.96
C ASN A 525 19.23 6.05 -23.61
N SER A 526 19.00 5.95 -24.92
CA SER A 526 19.11 4.71 -25.70
C SER A 526 20.47 4.56 -26.43
N LYS A 527 21.43 5.49 -26.20
CA LYS A 527 22.76 5.46 -26.84
C LYS A 527 23.87 5.11 -25.87
N ASP A 528 23.73 5.49 -24.62
CA ASP A 528 24.69 5.26 -23.55
C ASP A 528 23.88 4.91 -22.30
N TYR A 529 23.72 3.61 -22.05
CA TYR A 529 22.86 3.09 -20.99
C TYR A 529 23.39 3.38 -19.56
N LEU A 530 24.64 3.78 -19.42
CA LEU A 530 25.23 4.18 -18.15
C LEU A 530 25.16 5.69 -17.89
N ASN A 531 24.69 6.47 -18.87
CA ASN A 531 24.53 7.91 -18.73
C ASN A 531 23.13 8.26 -18.24
N LEU A 532 23.02 8.51 -16.95
CA LEU A 532 21.75 8.82 -16.26
C LEU A 532 21.40 10.33 -16.23
N LYS A 533 22.06 11.14 -17.05
CA LYS A 533 21.75 12.57 -17.09
C LYS A 533 20.28 12.81 -17.46
N GLY A 534 19.53 13.38 -16.52
CA GLY A 534 18.11 13.70 -16.70
C GLY A 534 17.17 12.64 -16.13
N GLU A 535 17.66 11.62 -15.42
CA GLU A 535 16.82 10.72 -14.65
C GLU A 535 15.97 11.48 -13.61
N ASN A 536 14.86 10.89 -13.22
CA ASN A 536 14.08 11.35 -12.08
C ASN A 536 14.83 10.96 -10.80
N VAL A 537 14.95 11.90 -9.87
CA VAL A 537 15.60 11.66 -8.57
C VAL A 537 14.79 12.26 -7.45
N GLN A 538 14.91 11.69 -6.27
CA GLN A 538 14.29 12.23 -5.07
C GLN A 538 14.72 13.66 -4.77
N HIS A 539 13.93 14.39 -4.02
CA HIS A 539 14.31 15.71 -3.53
C HIS A 539 15.58 15.62 -2.69
N LYS A 540 16.48 16.59 -2.88
CA LYS A 540 17.69 16.64 -2.05
C LYS A 540 17.31 16.95 -0.61
N ARG A 541 17.81 16.12 0.32
CA ARG A 541 17.68 16.42 1.75
C ARG A 541 18.30 17.79 2.05
N LEU A 542 17.55 18.66 2.69
CA LEU A 542 18.08 19.95 3.12
C LEU A 542 19.12 19.73 4.23
N PRO A 543 20.18 20.54 4.26
CA PRO A 543 21.20 20.43 5.30
C PRO A 543 20.60 20.61 6.69
N THR A 544 20.99 19.76 7.64
CA THR A 544 20.67 19.91 9.06
C THR A 544 21.46 21.09 9.62
N GLY A 545 20.89 22.30 9.55
CA GLY A 545 21.49 23.50 10.07
C GLY A 545 21.53 24.66 9.07
N PHE A 546 22.07 25.76 9.49
CA PHE A 546 22.14 26.96 8.66
C PHE A 546 23.16 26.80 7.53
N THR A 547 22.71 26.97 6.30
CA THR A 547 23.62 27.11 5.15
C THR A 547 24.43 28.39 5.31
N ALA A 548 25.57 28.53 4.59
CA ALA A 548 26.35 29.75 4.57
C ALA A 548 25.52 31.00 4.23
N ARG A 549 24.55 30.88 3.32
CA ARG A 549 23.59 31.95 2.99
C ARG A 549 22.62 32.22 4.15
N GLY A 550 22.16 31.19 4.83
CA GLY A 550 21.30 31.33 6.01
C GLY A 550 22.01 32.02 7.17
N ILE A 551 23.28 31.67 7.41
CA ILE A 551 24.11 32.35 8.42
C ILE A 551 24.28 33.84 8.07
N VAL A 552 24.60 34.16 6.82
CA VAL A 552 24.72 35.55 6.36
C VAL A 552 23.40 36.31 6.55
N ALA A 553 22.27 35.71 6.14
CA ALA A 553 20.95 36.33 6.34
C ALA A 553 20.62 36.55 7.82
N LEU A 554 20.91 35.58 8.69
CA LEU A 554 20.71 35.71 10.14
C LEU A 554 21.56 36.85 10.72
N VAL A 555 22.85 36.93 10.35
CA VAL A 555 23.75 37.99 10.81
C VAL A 555 23.20 39.36 10.41
N PHE A 556 22.81 39.54 9.13
CA PHE A 556 22.23 40.81 8.68
C PHE A 556 20.92 41.15 9.36
N SER A 557 20.05 40.15 9.61
CA SER A 557 18.81 40.35 10.36
C SER A 557 19.06 40.78 11.81
N CYS A 558 20.03 40.16 12.48
CA CYS A 558 20.45 40.57 13.84
C CYS A 558 21.01 42.01 13.84
N ILE A 559 21.88 42.33 12.87
CA ILE A 559 22.42 43.70 12.73
C ILE A 559 21.27 44.70 12.53
N ALA A 560 20.35 44.42 11.62
CA ALA A 560 19.20 45.28 11.36
C ALA A 560 18.32 45.46 12.60
N GLY A 561 18.08 44.37 13.35
CA GLY A 561 17.34 44.44 14.64
C GLY A 561 18.04 45.33 15.67
N VAL A 562 19.35 45.14 15.84
CA VAL A 562 20.15 45.96 16.78
C VAL A 562 20.17 47.43 16.36
N LEU A 563 20.36 47.70 15.06
CA LEU A 563 20.32 49.09 14.54
C LEU A 563 18.92 49.73 14.73
N GLY A 564 17.87 48.95 14.49
CA GLY A 564 16.49 49.39 14.71
C GLY A 564 16.24 49.77 16.18
N LEU A 565 16.66 48.91 17.11
CA LEU A 565 16.56 49.20 18.56
C LEU A 565 17.42 50.39 18.96
N ALA A 566 18.63 50.52 18.44
CA ALA A 566 19.49 51.66 18.70
C ALA A 566 18.88 52.98 18.18
N THR A 567 18.24 52.95 17.01
CA THR A 567 17.53 54.08 16.43
C THR A 567 16.34 54.49 17.30
N ILE A 568 15.53 53.54 17.72
CA ILE A 568 14.40 53.80 18.63
C ILE A 568 14.90 54.38 19.94
N ALA A 569 15.94 53.82 20.54
CA ALA A 569 16.54 54.32 21.76
C ALA A 569 17.11 55.75 21.58
N TYR A 570 17.81 56.02 20.47
CA TYR A 570 18.34 57.35 20.17
C TYR A 570 17.22 58.41 20.06
N TYR A 571 16.14 58.11 19.32
CA TYR A 571 15.04 59.04 19.18
C TYR A 571 14.18 59.13 20.45
N GLY A 572 14.04 58.03 21.21
CA GLY A 572 13.30 58.05 22.49
C GLY A 572 14.03 58.72 23.64
N MET A 573 15.34 58.92 23.55
CA MET A 573 16.15 59.69 24.52
C MET A 573 16.25 61.17 24.18
N ASN A 574 15.83 61.58 22.98
CA ASN A 574 15.79 63.00 22.62
C ASN A 574 14.61 63.67 23.34
N ASP A 575 14.89 64.87 23.88
CA ASP A 575 13.91 65.64 24.63
C ASP A 575 12.72 66.01 23.73
N ILE A 576 11.51 65.54 24.07
CA ILE A 576 10.30 65.74 23.25
C ILE A 576 9.97 67.24 23.14
N ALA A 577 10.31 68.04 24.15
CA ALA A 577 10.13 69.48 24.13
C ALA A 577 10.80 70.19 22.95
N ASP A 578 12.02 69.78 22.57
CA ASP A 578 12.74 70.36 21.40
C ASP A 578 12.08 69.96 20.06
N VAL A 579 11.35 68.82 20.02
CA VAL A 579 10.68 68.36 18.80
C VAL A 579 9.34 69.08 18.63
N GLU A 580 8.60 69.27 19.71
CA GLU A 580 7.33 70.02 19.71
C GLU A 580 7.55 71.46 19.29
N GLU A 581 8.58 72.15 19.85
CA GLU A 581 8.92 73.52 19.42
C GLU A 581 9.34 73.60 17.94
N ARG A 582 10.07 72.61 17.43
CA ARG A 582 10.44 72.60 15.98
C ARG A 582 9.25 72.35 15.09
N VAL A 583 8.40 71.40 15.46
CA VAL A 583 7.17 71.12 14.72
C VAL A 583 6.21 72.29 14.76
N ALA A 584 6.05 72.93 15.91
CA ALA A 584 5.22 74.12 16.04
C ALA A 584 5.75 75.26 15.17
N ARG A 585 7.07 75.44 15.13
CA ARG A 585 7.75 76.46 14.29
C ARG A 585 7.62 76.17 12.79
N ASP A 586 7.74 74.91 12.38
CA ASP A 586 7.62 74.49 11.01
C ASP A 586 6.16 74.49 10.49
N LEU A 587 5.18 74.40 11.40
CA LEU A 587 3.76 74.43 11.09
C LEU A 587 3.12 75.82 11.33
N ASP A 588 3.88 76.80 11.79
CA ASP A 588 3.41 78.16 12.09
C ASP A 588 2.22 78.19 13.12
N VAL A 589 2.28 77.30 14.11
CA VAL A 589 1.26 77.15 15.17
C VAL A 589 1.78 77.77 16.45
N ASP A 590 1.15 78.88 16.93
CA ASP A 590 1.38 79.44 18.25
C ASP A 590 0.61 78.60 19.30
N PHE A 591 1.31 78.07 20.30
CA PHE A 591 0.70 77.50 21.49
C PHE A 591 0.34 78.61 22.47
N ASP A 592 -0.94 78.96 22.56
CA ASP A 592 -1.41 79.89 23.61
C ASP A 592 -1.25 79.22 24.97
N GLU A 593 -0.72 80.00 25.94
CA GLU A 593 -0.38 79.59 27.35
C GLU A 593 -1.61 79.28 28.27
N GLU A 594 -2.80 78.94 27.75
CA GLU A 594 -4.02 78.80 28.54
C GLU A 594 -4.39 77.39 29.04
N ASP A 595 -3.62 76.37 28.80
CA ASP A 595 -3.98 74.99 29.19
C ASP A 595 -3.21 74.44 30.44
N ASN A 596 -2.59 75.24 31.26
CA ASN A 596 -1.88 74.82 32.49
C ASN A 596 -2.68 74.75 33.76
N GLU A 597 -4.02 74.82 33.77
CA GLU A 597 -4.85 74.80 34.99
C GLU A 597 -5.82 73.57 35.14
N ILE A 598 -5.70 72.50 34.39
CA ILE A 598 -6.58 71.33 34.57
C ILE A 598 -5.80 70.03 34.82
N VAL A 599 -4.87 70.00 35.73
CA VAL A 599 -4.35 68.73 36.30
C VAL A 599 -4.01 68.91 37.77
N ASN A 600 -4.96 69.30 38.61
CA ASN A 600 -4.81 69.16 40.04
C ASN A 600 -6.15 69.19 40.78
N GLU A 601 -7.07 68.32 40.51
CA GLU A 601 -8.09 67.91 41.46
C GLU A 601 -8.64 66.52 41.06
N GLY A 602 -8.46 65.55 41.93
CA GLY A 602 -9.22 64.31 41.80
C GLY A 602 -8.53 63.02 42.18
N SER A 603 -7.82 63.01 43.28
CA SER A 603 -7.62 61.78 44.03
C SER A 603 -8.66 61.69 45.12
N SER A 604 -9.67 60.87 45.05
CA SER A 604 -10.14 60.05 46.19
C SER A 604 -11.37 59.20 45.80
N SER A 605 -11.22 57.99 46.21
CA SER A 605 -12.22 57.10 46.81
C SER A 605 -13.15 56.21 45.94
N SER A 606 -12.99 54.96 46.31
CA SER A 606 -14.00 53.89 46.49
C SER A 606 -14.59 53.27 45.24
N GLY A 607 -14.32 52.04 44.99
CA GLY A 607 -14.77 50.87 45.77
C GLY A 607 -16.09 50.38 45.27
N SER A 608 -16.08 49.26 44.61
CA SER A 608 -16.94 48.09 44.88
C SER A 608 -17.28 47.26 43.65
N ASN A 609 -16.96 45.99 43.75
CA ASN A 609 -17.67 44.77 43.29
C ASN A 609 -18.82 44.89 42.29
N SER A 610 -18.78 44.09 41.21
CA SER A 610 -19.54 42.82 41.13
C SER A 610 -19.51 42.22 39.72
N LYS A 611 -19.21 40.95 39.73
CA LYS A 611 -19.73 39.85 38.91
C LYS A 611 -20.74 40.19 37.78
N HIS A 612 -20.38 39.76 36.55
CA HIS A 612 -21.08 38.66 35.86
C HIS A 612 -20.18 38.07 34.81
#